data_f6013e707a700f1493dc1db5d1083f19
#
_entry.id   f6013e707a700f1493dc1db5d1083f19
#
_cell.length_a   1.000
_cell.length_b   1.000
_cell.length_c   1.000
_cell.angle_alpha   90.00
_cell.angle_beta   90.00
_cell.angle_gamma   90.00
#
_symmetry.space_group_name_H-M   'P 1'
#
loop_
_entity.id
_entity.type
_entity.pdbx_description
1 polymer ?
#
loop_
_entity_poly.entity_id
_entity_poly.type
_entity_poly.pdbx_seq_one_letter_code
_entity_poly.pdbx_strand_id
1 'polypeptide(L)'
;MKETPVDTVSSDDITQRWLEGLCRRTDEVLWNSYRFALGVPDAPWPRVMFPLKGHERRVSEQEARFAFVAALLADADAEPWAFAAEVPTRLSYRFAQRGSAVKAQRALTDLALYRHAHDEPALAVEFKSGGRSGKSEIDESIRKDVAKILAEQPDALWFHVVRSVNNATLQGLLRTLDAAISRLSNPFKLRDYLAPGKTVEPRAKTIVFHICVLNPDMTASIHRVLEYVPGKPERDFFTIETTATRTSLEIADGQGWSVYRRSAAAAP
;
A
#
# COMPACT_ATOMS: atom_id res chain seq x y z
N MET A 1 -2.64 -31.53 37.32
CA MET A 1 -1.92 -30.79 36.26
C MET A 1 -2.95 -29.82 35.66
N LYS A 2 -2.77 -28.52 35.86
CA LYS A 2 -3.62 -27.49 35.21
C LYS A 2 -3.02 -27.23 33.84
N GLU A 3 -3.75 -27.55 32.79
CA GLU A 3 -3.41 -27.13 31.44
C GLU A 3 -3.48 -25.61 31.37
N THR A 4 -2.36 -24.99 31.06
CA THR A 4 -2.31 -23.56 30.74
C THR A 4 -3.02 -23.38 29.40
N PRO A 5 -3.97 -22.44 29.26
CA PRO A 5 -4.58 -22.18 27.96
C PRO A 5 -3.48 -21.70 27.00
N VAL A 6 -3.33 -22.41 25.91
CA VAL A 6 -2.53 -21.95 24.77
C VAL A 6 -3.31 -20.79 24.18
N ASP A 7 -2.80 -19.55 24.32
CA ASP A 7 -3.32 -18.39 23.65
C ASP A 7 -3.31 -18.68 22.13
N THR A 8 -4.46 -19.00 21.58
CA THR A 8 -4.67 -19.12 20.15
C THR A 8 -4.57 -17.72 19.57
N VAL A 9 -3.38 -17.35 19.08
CA VAL A 9 -3.18 -16.15 18.28
C VAL A 9 -4.14 -16.25 17.08
N SER A 10 -5.01 -15.26 16.92
CA SER A 10 -5.99 -15.24 15.83
C SER A 10 -5.24 -15.27 14.49
N SER A 11 -5.77 -15.99 13.51
CA SER A 11 -5.17 -16.06 12.16
C SER A 11 -5.03 -14.66 11.52
N ASP A 12 -5.87 -13.72 11.93
CA ASP A 12 -5.90 -12.34 11.44
C ASP A 12 -4.70 -11.52 11.94
N ASP A 13 -4.28 -11.73 13.21
CA ASP A 13 -3.10 -11.07 13.80
C ASP A 13 -1.79 -11.50 13.11
N ILE A 14 -1.68 -12.76 12.74
CA ILE A 14 -0.49 -13.29 12.06
C ILE A 14 -0.38 -12.65 10.66
N THR A 15 -1.48 -12.57 9.93
CA THR A 15 -1.52 -12.00 8.58
C THR A 15 -1.14 -10.52 8.60
N GLN A 16 -1.63 -9.75 9.55
CA GLN A 16 -1.32 -8.33 9.66
C GLN A 16 0.17 -8.09 9.98
N ARG A 17 0.71 -8.74 11.01
CA ARG A 17 2.13 -8.59 11.40
C ARG A 17 3.08 -9.02 10.29
N TRP A 18 2.73 -10.09 9.59
CA TRP A 18 3.50 -10.55 8.43
C TRP A 18 3.50 -9.50 7.32
N LEU A 19 2.33 -8.92 6.99
CA LEU A 19 2.20 -7.91 5.95
C LEU A 19 2.96 -6.62 6.29
N GLU A 20 2.93 -6.19 7.56
CA GLU A 20 3.74 -5.07 8.03
C GLU A 20 5.24 -5.36 7.91
N GLY A 21 5.66 -6.55 8.31
CA GLY A 21 7.04 -7.02 8.14
C GLY A 21 7.46 -7.00 6.67
N LEU A 22 6.60 -7.46 5.76
CA LEU A 22 6.84 -7.46 4.33
C LEU A 22 6.94 -6.03 3.77
N CYS A 23 6.06 -5.12 4.20
CA CYS A 23 6.14 -3.70 3.84
C CYS A 23 7.49 -3.09 4.26
N ARG A 24 7.93 -3.34 5.49
CA ARG A 24 9.24 -2.84 5.99
C ARG A 24 10.42 -3.40 5.20
N ARG A 25 10.42 -4.69 4.88
CA ARG A 25 11.46 -5.30 4.03
C ARG A 25 11.44 -4.71 2.62
N THR A 26 10.26 -4.42 2.09
CA THR A 26 10.11 -3.74 0.79
C THR A 26 10.72 -2.34 0.84
N ASP A 27 10.45 -1.58 1.89
CA ASP A 27 11.05 -0.25 2.10
C ASP A 27 12.58 -0.34 2.17
N GLU A 28 13.14 -1.38 2.78
CA GLU A 28 14.59 -1.60 2.83
C GLU A 28 15.19 -1.84 1.43
N VAL A 29 14.51 -2.66 0.61
CA VAL A 29 14.95 -2.88 -0.77
C VAL A 29 14.92 -1.57 -1.56
N LEU A 30 13.84 -0.80 -1.44
CA LEU A 30 13.70 0.50 -2.11
C LEU A 30 14.73 1.52 -1.60
N TRP A 31 14.96 1.56 -0.29
CA TRP A 31 15.95 2.45 0.32
C TRP A 31 17.38 2.16 -0.15
N ASN A 32 17.77 0.90 -0.16
CA ASN A 32 19.08 0.50 -0.65
C ASN A 32 19.26 0.86 -2.12
N SER A 33 18.22 0.66 -2.93
CA SER A 33 18.20 1.05 -4.35
C SER A 33 18.33 2.56 -4.50
N TYR A 34 17.68 3.33 -3.64
CA TYR A 34 17.72 4.78 -3.65
C TYR A 34 19.09 5.34 -3.25
N ARG A 35 19.70 4.82 -2.16
CA ARG A 35 21.05 5.18 -1.73
C ARG A 35 22.07 4.89 -2.83
N PHE A 36 21.99 3.70 -3.43
CA PHE A 36 22.85 3.35 -4.56
C PHE A 36 22.67 4.33 -5.74
N ALA A 37 21.42 4.68 -6.06
CA ALA A 37 21.10 5.63 -7.12
C ALA A 37 21.63 7.05 -6.85
N LEU A 38 21.75 7.44 -5.59
CA LEU A 38 22.35 8.70 -5.15
C LEU A 38 23.89 8.67 -5.13
N GLY A 39 24.52 7.51 -5.36
CA GLY A 39 25.96 7.35 -5.26
C GLY A 39 26.47 7.42 -3.82
N VAL A 40 25.67 7.06 -2.85
CA VAL A 40 26.09 7.04 -1.44
C VAL A 40 27.23 6.03 -1.28
N PRO A 41 28.39 6.41 -0.73
CA PRO A 41 29.46 5.47 -0.44
C PRO A 41 28.95 4.31 0.42
N ASP A 42 29.43 3.12 0.18
CA ASP A 42 29.08 1.89 0.92
C ASP A 42 27.59 1.50 0.87
N ALA A 43 26.82 2.08 -0.06
CA ALA A 43 25.47 1.60 -0.32
C ALA A 43 25.55 0.14 -0.80
N PRO A 44 24.76 -0.78 -0.21
CA PRO A 44 24.77 -2.16 -0.63
C PRO A 44 24.31 -2.29 -2.08
N TRP A 45 24.80 -3.32 -2.78
CA TRP A 45 24.34 -3.59 -4.15
C TRP A 45 22.83 -3.82 -4.14
N PRO A 46 22.06 -3.03 -4.92
CA PRO A 46 20.61 -3.07 -4.85
C PRO A 46 20.05 -4.33 -5.51
N ARG A 47 19.01 -4.89 -4.93
CA ARG A 47 18.23 -5.98 -5.55
C ARG A 47 17.34 -5.50 -6.69
N VAL A 48 16.96 -4.23 -6.66
CA VAL A 48 16.15 -3.55 -7.68
C VAL A 48 16.87 -2.29 -8.12
N MET A 49 17.06 -2.15 -9.43
CA MET A 49 17.71 -0.98 -10.00
C MET A 49 16.67 0.05 -10.42
N PHE A 50 16.88 1.31 -10.04
CA PHE A 50 16.05 2.41 -10.56
C PHE A 50 16.55 2.81 -11.96
N PRO A 51 15.73 2.70 -13.01
CA PRO A 51 16.13 3.05 -14.35
C PRO A 51 16.39 4.56 -14.49
N LEU A 52 17.31 4.92 -15.38
CA LEU A 52 17.55 6.31 -15.73
C LEU A 52 16.45 6.81 -16.67
N LYS A 53 15.91 7.99 -16.34
CA LYS A 53 15.08 8.77 -17.25
C LYS A 53 15.69 10.16 -17.39
N GLY A 54 16.38 10.42 -18.48
CA GLY A 54 17.24 11.60 -18.62
C GLY A 54 18.42 11.51 -17.63
N HIS A 55 18.57 12.51 -16.78
CA HIS A 55 19.64 12.55 -15.76
C HIS A 55 19.22 12.04 -14.39
N GLU A 56 17.95 11.65 -14.22
CA GLU A 56 17.40 11.21 -12.93
C GLU A 56 17.07 9.72 -12.92
N ARG A 57 17.33 9.08 -11.78
CA ARG A 57 16.84 7.73 -11.51
C ARG A 57 15.34 7.80 -11.22
N ARG A 58 14.57 7.02 -11.96
CA ARG A 58 13.12 6.95 -11.79
C ARG A 58 12.76 5.90 -10.76
N VAL A 59 11.82 6.24 -9.87
CA VAL A 59 11.09 5.27 -9.06
C VAL A 59 9.67 5.23 -9.58
N SER A 60 9.19 4.06 -9.97
CA SER A 60 7.85 3.85 -10.50
C SER A 60 7.13 2.72 -9.76
N GLU A 61 5.88 2.47 -10.13
CA GLU A 61 5.08 1.35 -9.63
C GLU A 61 5.76 0.00 -9.91
N GLN A 62 6.50 -0.11 -11.01
CA GLN A 62 7.24 -1.31 -11.38
C GLN A 62 8.37 -1.62 -10.38
N GLU A 63 9.17 -0.61 -10.02
CA GLU A 63 10.26 -0.79 -9.06
C GLU A 63 9.70 -1.11 -7.67
N ALA A 64 8.57 -0.52 -7.27
CA ALA A 64 7.88 -0.85 -6.03
C ALA A 64 7.39 -2.31 -6.04
N ARG A 65 6.80 -2.76 -7.14
CA ARG A 65 6.35 -4.15 -7.34
C ARG A 65 7.52 -5.13 -7.27
N PHE A 66 8.63 -4.85 -7.96
CA PHE A 66 9.81 -5.70 -7.91
C PHE A 66 10.46 -5.74 -6.53
N ALA A 67 10.50 -4.61 -5.83
CA ALA A 67 11.00 -4.57 -4.45
C ALA A 67 10.14 -5.40 -3.50
N PHE A 68 8.83 -5.34 -3.66
CA PHE A 68 7.90 -6.14 -2.88
C PHE A 68 8.07 -7.64 -3.14
N VAL A 69 8.16 -8.04 -4.41
CA VAL A 69 8.41 -9.45 -4.77
C VAL A 69 9.78 -9.91 -4.27
N ALA A 70 10.82 -9.08 -4.38
CA ALA A 70 12.14 -9.40 -3.87
C ALA A 70 12.15 -9.57 -2.33
N ALA A 71 11.37 -8.76 -1.61
CA ALA A 71 11.19 -8.88 -0.17
C ALA A 71 10.39 -10.13 0.21
N LEU A 72 9.35 -10.45 -0.56
CA LEU A 72 8.53 -11.66 -0.39
C LEU A 72 9.36 -12.93 -0.57
N LEU A 73 10.14 -13.03 -1.64
CA LEU A 73 10.97 -14.19 -1.95
C LEU A 73 12.17 -14.36 -1.00
N ALA A 74 12.56 -13.30 -0.31
CA ALA A 74 13.63 -13.35 0.69
C ALA A 74 13.14 -13.75 2.09
N ASP A 75 11.84 -13.88 2.28
CA ASP A 75 11.24 -14.28 3.55
C ASP A 75 11.27 -15.82 3.68
N ALA A 76 12.32 -16.32 4.33
CA ALA A 76 12.50 -17.76 4.52
C ALA A 76 11.44 -18.38 5.44
N ASP A 77 10.82 -17.57 6.30
CA ASP A 77 9.81 -18.00 7.27
C ASP A 77 8.38 -17.83 6.73
N ALA A 78 8.23 -17.23 5.53
CA ALA A 78 6.93 -17.08 4.93
C ALA A 78 6.37 -18.44 4.51
N GLU A 79 5.08 -18.66 4.80
CA GLU A 79 4.34 -19.70 4.11
C GLU A 79 4.56 -19.54 2.60
N PRO A 80 4.62 -20.63 1.84
CA PRO A 80 4.88 -20.58 0.41
C PRO A 80 3.74 -19.84 -0.30
N TRP A 81 3.95 -18.56 -0.55
CA TRP A 81 3.04 -17.73 -1.31
C TRP A 81 3.30 -17.87 -2.80
N ALA A 82 2.25 -18.16 -3.56
CA ALA A 82 2.26 -17.92 -5.00
C ALA A 82 1.79 -16.50 -5.28
N PHE A 83 2.26 -15.90 -6.37
CA PHE A 83 1.81 -14.58 -6.78
C PHE A 83 1.59 -14.51 -8.29
N ALA A 84 0.68 -13.61 -8.69
CA ALA A 84 0.44 -13.28 -10.08
C ALA A 84 0.31 -11.76 -10.23
N ALA A 85 0.85 -11.23 -11.32
CA ALA A 85 0.73 -9.82 -11.67
C ALA A 85 -0.45 -9.58 -12.63
N GLU A 86 -1.03 -8.38 -12.56
CA GLU A 86 -2.08 -7.91 -13.47
C GLU A 86 -3.30 -8.85 -13.52
N VAL A 87 -3.75 -9.27 -12.34
CA VAL A 87 -4.87 -10.20 -12.20
C VAL A 87 -6.19 -9.48 -12.43
N PRO A 88 -7.05 -9.97 -13.33
CA PRO A 88 -8.37 -9.38 -13.54
C PRO A 88 -9.21 -9.39 -12.27
N THR A 89 -9.77 -8.23 -11.92
CA THR A 89 -10.70 -8.11 -10.80
C THR A 89 -11.94 -8.98 -11.00
N ARG A 90 -12.54 -9.42 -9.88
CA ARG A 90 -13.80 -10.18 -9.92
C ARG A 90 -14.96 -9.31 -10.42
N LEU A 91 -15.00 -8.06 -9.99
CA LEU A 91 -16.04 -7.11 -10.39
C LEU A 91 -15.64 -6.33 -11.65
N SER A 92 -16.63 -5.80 -12.34
CA SER A 92 -16.44 -4.85 -13.44
C SER A 92 -16.70 -3.43 -12.95
N TYR A 93 -15.86 -2.50 -13.39
CA TYR A 93 -15.84 -1.11 -12.95
C TYR A 93 -16.17 -0.15 -14.07
N ARG A 94 -16.75 1.00 -13.72
CA ARG A 94 -17.05 2.14 -14.59
C ARG A 94 -16.12 3.29 -14.23
N PHE A 95 -14.87 3.19 -14.63
CA PHE A 95 -13.94 4.30 -14.46
C PHE A 95 -14.08 5.26 -15.64
N ALA A 96 -14.25 6.54 -15.35
CA ALA A 96 -14.29 7.56 -16.39
C ALA A 96 -12.94 7.57 -17.16
N GLN A 97 -13.03 7.43 -18.47
CA GLN A 97 -11.90 7.66 -19.38
C GLN A 97 -12.14 8.98 -20.10
N ARG A 98 -11.10 9.82 -20.20
CA ARG A 98 -11.21 11.09 -20.94
C ARG A 98 -11.69 10.82 -22.37
N GLY A 99 -12.83 11.42 -22.74
CA GLY A 99 -13.32 11.45 -24.12
C GLY A 99 -14.00 10.20 -24.63
N SER A 100 -14.25 9.18 -23.82
CA SER A 100 -14.94 7.96 -24.24
C SER A 100 -16.20 7.66 -23.42
N ALA A 101 -17.16 6.95 -24.04
CA ALA A 101 -18.29 6.38 -23.31
C ALA A 101 -17.78 5.43 -22.22
N VAL A 102 -18.25 5.60 -21.00
CA VAL A 102 -17.88 4.78 -19.85
C VAL A 102 -18.41 3.37 -20.05
N LYS A 103 -17.56 2.46 -20.52
CA LYS A 103 -17.88 1.04 -20.56
C LYS A 103 -17.48 0.37 -19.24
N ALA A 104 -18.35 -0.50 -18.75
CA ALA A 104 -17.99 -1.35 -17.62
C ALA A 104 -17.00 -2.42 -18.08
N GLN A 105 -15.87 -2.52 -17.43
CA GLN A 105 -14.83 -3.52 -17.71
C GLN A 105 -14.18 -4.02 -16.43
N ARG A 106 -13.61 -5.22 -16.45
CA ARG A 106 -12.75 -5.68 -15.37
C ARG A 106 -11.51 -4.78 -15.31
N ALA A 107 -11.16 -4.37 -14.12
CA ALA A 107 -9.88 -3.74 -13.87
C ALA A 107 -8.80 -4.82 -13.66
N LEU A 108 -7.56 -4.41 -13.50
CA LEU A 108 -6.48 -5.30 -13.11
C LEU A 108 -6.03 -4.92 -11.70
N THR A 109 -5.76 -5.93 -10.88
CA THR A 109 -5.01 -5.79 -9.63
C THR A 109 -3.54 -5.95 -9.97
N ASP A 110 -2.70 -5.04 -9.48
CA ASP A 110 -1.28 -5.01 -9.85
C ASP A 110 -0.53 -6.28 -9.45
N LEU A 111 -0.85 -6.84 -8.27
CA LEU A 111 -0.31 -8.10 -7.78
C LEU A 111 -1.33 -8.79 -6.88
N ALA A 112 -1.50 -10.08 -7.03
CA ALA A 112 -2.30 -10.92 -6.14
C ALA A 112 -1.43 -12.01 -5.52
N LEU A 113 -1.62 -12.26 -4.23
CA LEU A 113 -0.96 -13.34 -3.51
C LEU A 113 -1.98 -14.44 -3.20
N TYR A 114 -1.53 -15.67 -3.36
CA TYR A 114 -2.32 -16.89 -3.17
C TYR A 114 -1.67 -17.75 -2.09
N ARG A 115 -2.47 -18.28 -1.18
CA ARG A 115 -2.04 -19.36 -0.30
C ARG A 115 -2.08 -20.67 -1.09
N HIS A 116 -1.17 -21.58 -0.79
CA HIS A 116 -1.21 -22.91 -1.39
C HIS A 116 -2.59 -23.55 -1.19
N ALA A 117 -3.13 -24.13 -2.25
CA ALA A 117 -4.41 -24.82 -2.34
C ALA A 117 -5.67 -23.91 -2.42
N HIS A 118 -5.56 -22.60 -2.64
CA HIS A 118 -6.72 -21.75 -2.90
C HIS A 118 -6.64 -21.14 -4.29
N ASP A 119 -7.73 -21.24 -5.05
CA ASP A 119 -7.86 -20.64 -6.38
C ASP A 119 -8.18 -19.13 -6.32
N GLU A 120 -8.52 -18.62 -5.14
CA GLU A 120 -8.82 -17.20 -4.93
C GLU A 120 -7.65 -16.47 -4.27
N PRO A 121 -7.38 -15.21 -4.66
CA PRO A 121 -6.35 -14.42 -3.99
C PRO A 121 -6.69 -14.22 -2.51
N ALA A 122 -5.69 -14.41 -1.65
CA ALA A 122 -5.80 -14.08 -0.23
C ALA A 122 -5.50 -12.60 0.01
N LEU A 123 -4.61 -12.00 -0.79
CA LEU A 123 -4.23 -10.60 -0.70
C LEU A 123 -4.16 -9.98 -2.09
N ALA A 124 -4.77 -8.80 -2.25
CA ALA A 124 -4.65 -7.94 -3.43
C ALA A 124 -3.74 -6.74 -3.11
N VAL A 125 -2.77 -6.46 -3.98
CA VAL A 125 -1.84 -5.35 -3.82
C VAL A 125 -1.96 -4.38 -4.99
N GLU A 126 -2.15 -3.10 -4.67
CA GLU A 126 -2.13 -2.00 -5.63
C GLU A 126 -0.90 -1.14 -5.38
N PHE A 127 -0.11 -0.89 -6.42
CA PHE A 127 1.10 -0.08 -6.35
C PHE A 127 0.88 1.30 -6.95
N LYS A 128 1.43 2.30 -6.29
CA LYS A 128 1.45 3.69 -6.76
C LYS A 128 2.82 4.31 -6.60
N SER A 129 3.12 5.26 -7.48
CA SER A 129 4.35 6.02 -7.40
C SER A 129 4.12 7.50 -7.69
N GLY A 130 4.98 8.33 -7.09
CA GLY A 130 5.02 9.77 -7.35
C GLY A 130 4.11 10.59 -6.44
N GLY A 131 4.40 11.90 -6.38
CA GLY A 131 3.69 12.89 -5.55
C GLY A 131 3.29 14.16 -6.29
N ARG A 132 3.51 14.21 -7.61
CA ARG A 132 3.29 15.39 -8.43
C ARG A 132 2.62 15.06 -9.76
N SER A 133 1.34 14.96 -9.77
CA SER A 133 0.53 15.26 -10.95
C SER A 133 -0.53 16.27 -10.54
N GLY A 134 -1.17 16.95 -11.48
CA GLY A 134 -2.19 17.92 -11.15
C GLY A 134 -3.22 17.33 -10.20
N LYS A 135 -3.66 18.08 -9.19
CA LYS A 135 -4.52 17.59 -8.09
C LYS A 135 -5.66 16.66 -8.56
N SER A 136 -6.28 16.97 -9.70
CA SER A 136 -7.43 16.19 -10.21
C SER A 136 -7.09 14.79 -10.71
N GLU A 137 -5.90 14.54 -11.26
CA GLU A 137 -5.51 13.25 -11.83
C GLU A 137 -5.09 12.26 -10.74
N ILE A 138 -4.36 12.74 -9.72
CA ILE A 138 -4.03 11.91 -8.55
C ILE A 138 -5.30 11.52 -7.82
N ASP A 139 -6.19 12.47 -7.55
CA ASP A 139 -7.43 12.23 -6.84
C ASP A 139 -8.29 11.16 -7.53
N GLU A 140 -8.38 11.19 -8.85
CA GLU A 140 -9.14 10.19 -9.61
C GLU A 140 -8.46 8.82 -9.59
N SER A 141 -7.14 8.76 -9.74
CA SER A 141 -6.38 7.51 -9.66
C SER A 141 -6.51 6.86 -8.29
N ILE A 142 -6.33 7.62 -7.20
CA ILE A 142 -6.49 7.13 -5.84
C ILE A 142 -7.91 6.60 -5.62
N ARG A 143 -8.94 7.33 -6.04
CA ARG A 143 -10.32 6.86 -5.89
C ARG A 143 -10.60 5.55 -6.62
N LYS A 144 -10.06 5.36 -7.82
CA LYS A 144 -10.20 4.12 -8.58
C LYS A 144 -9.62 2.92 -7.83
N ASP A 145 -8.41 3.08 -7.28
CA ASP A 145 -7.75 2.00 -6.58
C ASP A 145 -8.40 1.73 -5.22
N VAL A 146 -8.77 2.77 -4.48
CA VAL A 146 -9.54 2.62 -3.24
C VAL A 146 -10.88 1.95 -3.53
N ALA A 147 -11.56 2.29 -4.65
CA ALA A 147 -12.80 1.60 -5.03
C ALA A 147 -12.57 0.11 -5.32
N LYS A 148 -11.49 -0.28 -6.02
CA LYS A 148 -11.12 -1.68 -6.23
C LYS A 148 -10.85 -2.39 -4.90
N ILE A 149 -9.98 -1.80 -4.07
CA ILE A 149 -9.62 -2.33 -2.77
C ILE A 149 -10.86 -2.57 -1.89
N LEU A 150 -11.80 -1.64 -1.87
CA LEU A 150 -13.00 -1.77 -1.05
C LEU A 150 -14.03 -2.75 -1.63
N ALA A 151 -14.11 -2.88 -2.94
CA ALA A 151 -15.13 -3.69 -3.62
C ALA A 151 -14.73 -5.16 -3.79
N GLU A 152 -13.45 -5.48 -3.97
CA GLU A 152 -12.98 -6.85 -4.12
C GLU A 152 -12.97 -7.59 -2.77
N GLN A 153 -12.97 -8.92 -2.79
CA GLN A 153 -13.11 -9.74 -1.58
C GLN A 153 -11.84 -9.92 -0.74
N PRO A 154 -10.63 -10.07 -1.34
CA PRO A 154 -9.44 -10.37 -0.56
C PRO A 154 -9.05 -9.21 0.36
N ASP A 155 -8.24 -9.52 1.36
CA ASP A 155 -7.48 -8.50 2.08
C ASP A 155 -6.69 -7.66 1.09
N ALA A 156 -6.34 -6.43 1.46
CA ALA A 156 -5.74 -5.54 0.50
C ALA A 156 -4.58 -4.73 1.07
N LEU A 157 -3.60 -4.50 0.22
CA LEU A 157 -2.52 -3.56 0.44
C LEU A 157 -2.52 -2.50 -0.66
N TRP A 158 -2.54 -1.24 -0.27
CA TRP A 158 -2.24 -0.13 -1.14
C TRP A 158 -0.83 0.38 -0.80
N PHE A 159 0.12 0.16 -1.70
CA PHE A 159 1.53 0.49 -1.50
C PHE A 159 1.92 1.67 -2.39
N HIS A 160 2.31 2.78 -1.79
CA HIS A 160 2.70 3.98 -2.52
C HIS A 160 4.15 4.37 -2.24
N VAL A 161 4.93 4.52 -3.27
CA VAL A 161 6.29 5.05 -3.15
C VAL A 161 6.34 6.51 -3.62
N VAL A 162 6.85 7.38 -2.75
CA VAL A 162 7.07 8.80 -3.05
C VAL A 162 8.54 9.16 -2.89
N ARG A 163 9.04 10.04 -3.75
CA ARG A 163 10.44 10.45 -3.73
C ARG A 163 10.55 11.97 -3.68
N SER A 164 11.48 12.45 -2.86
CA SER A 164 11.84 13.89 -2.76
C SER A 164 10.62 14.78 -2.58
N VAL A 165 9.71 14.37 -1.70
CA VAL A 165 8.50 15.11 -1.37
C VAL A 165 8.68 15.94 -0.11
N ASN A 166 8.08 17.12 -0.08
CA ASN A 166 8.00 17.94 1.12
C ASN A 166 6.75 17.58 1.95
N ASN A 167 6.71 18.08 3.19
CA ASN A 167 5.61 17.82 4.11
C ASN A 167 4.24 18.23 3.56
N ALA A 168 4.15 19.36 2.86
CA ALA A 168 2.87 19.84 2.32
C ALA A 168 2.33 18.88 1.24
N THR A 169 3.20 18.36 0.37
CA THR A 169 2.84 17.36 -0.63
C THR A 169 2.38 16.06 0.02
N LEU A 170 3.12 15.59 1.04
CA LEU A 170 2.79 14.38 1.76
C LEU A 170 1.46 14.49 2.51
N GLN A 171 1.24 15.58 3.24
CA GLN A 171 -0.03 15.87 3.90
C GLN A 171 -1.19 16.00 2.89
N GLY A 172 -0.93 16.56 1.71
CA GLY A 172 -1.90 16.61 0.62
C GLY A 172 -2.30 15.21 0.14
N LEU A 173 -1.33 14.31 -0.01
CA LEU A 173 -1.57 12.92 -0.38
C LEU A 173 -2.40 12.18 0.70
N LEU A 174 -2.02 12.29 1.96
CA LEU A 174 -2.74 11.67 3.07
C LEU A 174 -4.20 12.16 3.15
N ARG A 175 -4.42 13.48 3.07
CA ARG A 175 -5.79 14.03 3.05
C ARG A 175 -6.62 13.53 1.87
N THR A 176 -6.01 13.39 0.69
CA THR A 176 -6.71 12.86 -0.48
C THR A 176 -7.09 11.41 -0.28
N LEU A 177 -6.20 10.63 0.30
CA LEU A 177 -6.44 9.21 0.59
C LEU A 177 -7.54 9.05 1.66
N ASP A 178 -7.47 9.80 2.76
CA ASP A 178 -8.51 9.81 3.80
C ASP A 178 -9.89 10.20 3.24
N ALA A 179 -9.93 11.22 2.39
CA ALA A 179 -11.18 11.65 1.75
C ALA A 179 -11.74 10.57 0.81
N ALA A 180 -10.87 9.85 0.08
CA ALA A 180 -11.28 8.74 -0.78
C ALA A 180 -11.82 7.57 0.05
N ILE A 181 -11.11 7.16 1.10
CA ILE A 181 -11.52 6.09 2.01
C ILE A 181 -12.87 6.43 2.65
N SER A 182 -12.98 7.58 3.29
CA SER A 182 -14.21 8.02 3.97
C SER A 182 -15.41 8.09 3.01
N ARG A 183 -15.21 8.63 1.81
CA ARG A 183 -16.27 8.70 0.80
C ARG A 183 -16.71 7.33 0.33
N LEU A 184 -15.77 6.45 0.00
CA LEU A 184 -16.02 5.16 -0.64
C LEU A 184 -16.37 4.05 0.34
N SER A 185 -16.14 4.25 1.63
CA SER A 185 -16.70 3.38 2.69
C SER A 185 -18.23 3.43 2.72
N ASN A 186 -18.84 4.45 2.12
CA ASN A 186 -20.29 4.48 1.89
C ASN A 186 -20.65 3.60 0.67
N PRO A 187 -21.44 2.51 0.86
CA PRO A 187 -21.80 1.58 -0.21
C PRO A 187 -22.49 2.22 -1.41
N PHE A 188 -23.28 3.28 -1.18
CA PHE A 188 -23.95 4.01 -2.27
C PHE A 188 -22.94 4.77 -3.15
N LYS A 189 -21.88 5.33 -2.56
CA LYS A 189 -20.82 6.01 -3.30
C LYS A 189 -19.88 5.02 -4.00
N LEU A 190 -19.61 3.89 -3.37
CA LEU A 190 -18.83 2.82 -3.99
C LEU A 190 -19.54 2.24 -5.22
N ARG A 191 -20.87 2.10 -5.16
CA ARG A 191 -21.69 1.61 -6.28
C ARG A 191 -21.55 2.45 -7.55
N ASP A 192 -21.29 3.76 -7.44
CA ASP A 192 -21.09 4.64 -8.59
C ASP A 192 -19.90 4.18 -9.47
N TYR A 193 -18.97 3.44 -8.90
CA TYR A 193 -17.79 2.89 -9.59
C TYR A 193 -18.01 1.50 -10.17
N LEU A 194 -19.08 0.81 -9.82
CA LEU A 194 -19.35 -0.55 -10.27
C LEU A 194 -20.20 -0.58 -11.53
N ALA A 195 -20.12 -1.69 -12.26
CA ALA A 195 -21.02 -1.96 -13.37
C ALA A 195 -22.49 -2.00 -12.89
N PRO A 196 -23.45 -1.60 -13.72
CA PRO A 196 -24.86 -1.67 -13.37
C PRO A 196 -25.28 -3.06 -12.90
N GLY A 197 -26.08 -3.11 -11.83
CA GLY A 197 -26.56 -4.37 -11.25
C GLY A 197 -25.51 -5.15 -10.44
N LYS A 198 -24.29 -4.64 -10.30
CA LYS A 198 -23.28 -5.23 -9.42
C LYS A 198 -23.37 -4.63 -8.02
N THR A 199 -23.27 -5.49 -7.04
CA THR A 199 -23.22 -5.13 -5.61
C THR A 199 -21.95 -5.71 -5.00
N VAL A 200 -21.41 -4.98 -4.01
CA VAL A 200 -20.33 -5.50 -3.16
C VAL A 200 -20.96 -6.50 -2.20
N GLU A 201 -20.44 -7.71 -2.17
CA GLU A 201 -20.82 -8.66 -1.13
C GLU A 201 -20.21 -8.19 0.21
N PRO A 202 -21.01 -8.06 1.26
CA PRO A 202 -20.51 -7.66 2.56
C PRO A 202 -19.52 -8.70 3.08
N ARG A 203 -18.27 -8.32 3.19
CA ARG A 203 -17.23 -9.15 3.81
C ARG A 203 -16.30 -8.26 4.59
N ALA A 204 -16.06 -8.63 5.84
CA ALA A 204 -15.01 -8.02 6.64
C ALA A 204 -13.66 -8.37 6.03
N LYS A 205 -12.77 -7.40 5.98
CA LYS A 205 -11.40 -7.58 5.48
C LYS A 205 -10.45 -6.55 6.06
N THR A 206 -9.19 -6.91 6.12
CA THR A 206 -8.11 -6.02 6.49
C THR A 206 -7.59 -5.27 5.28
N ILE A 207 -7.43 -3.97 5.41
CA ILE A 207 -6.84 -3.12 4.38
C ILE A 207 -5.67 -2.36 4.98
N VAL A 208 -4.50 -2.50 4.37
CA VAL A 208 -3.30 -1.76 4.74
C VAL A 208 -3.01 -0.70 3.70
N PHE A 209 -2.89 0.54 4.13
CA PHE A 209 -2.35 1.64 3.34
C PHE A 209 -0.93 1.91 3.80
N HIS A 210 0.02 1.76 2.90
CA HIS A 210 1.44 1.93 3.18
C HIS A 210 2.07 2.92 2.21
N ILE A 211 2.82 3.89 2.74
CA ILE A 211 3.54 4.89 1.95
C ILE A 211 5.01 4.84 2.30
N CYS A 212 5.84 4.46 1.34
CA CYS A 212 7.29 4.52 1.43
C CYS A 212 7.77 5.90 0.95
N VAL A 213 8.42 6.65 1.83
CA VAL A 213 8.98 7.98 1.53
C VAL A 213 10.48 7.86 1.35
N LEU A 214 10.97 8.19 0.15
CA LEU A 214 12.38 8.20 -0.22
C LEU A 214 12.87 9.65 -0.36
N ASN A 215 13.53 10.16 0.64
CA ASN A 215 14.16 11.48 0.60
C ASN A 215 15.68 11.34 0.78
N PRO A 216 16.50 12.28 0.28
CA PRO A 216 17.97 12.21 0.40
C PRO A 216 18.45 12.04 1.83
N ASP A 217 17.83 12.74 2.76
CA ASP A 217 18.25 12.81 4.16
C ASP A 217 17.55 11.77 5.05
N MET A 218 16.49 11.13 4.55
CA MET A 218 15.67 10.28 5.38
C MET A 218 14.73 9.41 4.55
N THR A 219 14.51 8.18 5.02
CA THR A 219 13.30 7.43 4.62
C THR A 219 12.28 7.43 5.73
N ALA A 220 11.03 7.35 5.36
CA ALA A 220 9.96 7.12 6.30
C ALA A 220 8.96 6.12 5.72
N SER A 221 8.40 5.32 6.58
CA SER A 221 7.24 4.48 6.28
C SER A 221 6.05 5.07 7.01
N ILE A 222 4.96 5.25 6.30
CA ILE A 222 3.72 5.76 6.85
C ILE A 222 2.65 4.72 6.54
N HIS A 223 1.94 4.26 7.55
CA HIS A 223 0.88 3.31 7.28
C HIS A 223 -0.33 3.46 8.18
N ARG A 224 -1.43 2.94 7.69
CA ARG A 224 -2.70 2.84 8.36
C ARG A 224 -3.30 1.47 8.07
N VAL A 225 -3.81 0.83 9.10
CA VAL A 225 -4.52 -0.44 9.00
C VAL A 225 -5.98 -0.20 9.31
N LEU A 226 -6.85 -0.69 8.45
CA LEU A 226 -8.30 -0.58 8.60
C LEU A 226 -8.93 -1.96 8.54
N GLU A 227 -9.89 -2.20 9.39
CA GLU A 227 -10.88 -3.25 9.15
C GLU A 227 -12.06 -2.64 8.38
N TYR A 228 -12.26 -3.11 7.20
CA TYR A 228 -13.38 -2.66 6.38
C TYR A 228 -14.55 -3.62 6.51
N VAL A 229 -15.68 -3.11 6.97
CA VAL A 229 -16.96 -3.81 6.93
C VAL A 229 -17.92 -2.93 6.13
N PRO A 230 -18.37 -3.35 4.94
CA PRO A 230 -19.30 -2.57 4.12
C PRO A 230 -20.52 -2.09 4.91
N GLY A 231 -20.81 -0.78 4.85
CA GLY A 231 -21.93 -0.16 5.56
C GLY A 231 -21.69 0.17 7.03
N LYS A 232 -20.51 -0.11 7.57
CA LYS A 232 -20.08 0.35 8.90
C LYS A 232 -19.04 1.45 8.79
N PRO A 233 -18.97 2.36 9.77
CA PRO A 233 -17.90 3.34 9.81
C PRO A 233 -16.56 2.64 9.91
N GLU A 234 -15.57 3.28 9.32
CA GLU A 234 -14.17 2.92 9.38
C GLU A 234 -13.70 2.77 10.83
N ARG A 235 -12.88 1.77 11.10
CA ARG A 235 -12.22 1.57 12.41
C ARG A 235 -10.73 1.45 12.19
N ASP A 236 -9.99 2.24 12.93
CA ASP A 236 -8.54 2.09 13.01
C ASP A 236 -8.18 0.98 13.99
N PHE A 237 -7.43 -0.03 13.51
CA PHE A 237 -6.98 -1.15 14.36
C PHE A 237 -5.69 -0.89 15.08
N PHE A 238 -4.97 0.14 14.72
CA PHE A 238 -3.57 0.20 15.06
C PHE A 238 -3.19 1.48 15.78
N THR A 239 -2.78 1.32 17.06
CA THR A 239 -2.01 2.32 17.78
C THR A 239 -0.57 1.81 17.85
N ILE A 240 0.30 2.23 16.91
CA ILE A 240 1.73 2.02 17.11
C ILE A 240 2.22 3.13 18.04
N GLU A 241 2.79 2.75 19.18
CA GLU A 241 3.57 3.66 19.99
C GLU A 241 4.77 4.13 19.16
N THR A 242 4.66 5.31 18.62
CA THR A 242 5.76 5.97 17.93
C THR A 242 6.72 6.51 18.97
N THR A 243 7.80 5.81 19.23
CA THR A 243 9.01 6.43 19.77
C THR A 243 9.63 7.31 18.68
N ALA A 244 8.94 8.39 18.35
CA ALA A 244 9.39 9.33 17.33
C ALA A 244 10.33 10.35 17.95
N THR A 245 11.62 10.24 17.68
CA THR A 245 12.51 11.39 17.72
C THR A 245 11.97 12.43 16.73
N ARG A 246 11.61 13.60 17.24
CA ARG A 246 11.07 14.71 16.44
C ARG A 246 12.09 15.15 15.40
N THR A 247 11.85 14.81 14.15
CA THR A 247 12.51 15.40 13.00
C THR A 247 11.47 15.72 11.94
N SER A 248 11.52 16.86 11.43
CA SER A 248 10.84 17.65 10.36
C SER A 248 9.66 17.13 9.54
N LEU A 249 9.16 15.92 9.71
CA LEU A 249 7.86 15.46 9.20
C LEU A 249 6.86 15.52 10.36
N GLU A 250 6.33 16.70 10.66
CA GLU A 250 5.14 16.85 11.48
C GLU A 250 3.93 16.41 10.67
N ILE A 251 3.72 15.10 10.60
CA ILE A 251 2.42 14.58 10.21
C ILE A 251 1.56 14.74 11.45
N ALA A 252 0.43 15.41 11.30
CA ALA A 252 -0.49 15.64 12.39
C ALA A 252 -0.80 14.32 13.09
N ASP A 253 -0.26 14.13 14.29
CA ASP A 253 -0.71 13.11 15.22
C ASP A 253 -2.21 13.31 15.41
N GLY A 254 -3.02 12.34 15.03
CA GLY A 254 -4.47 12.39 15.21
C GLY A 254 -5.32 11.89 14.06
N GLN A 255 -4.73 11.54 12.90
CA GLN A 255 -5.50 11.05 11.74
C GLN A 255 -5.43 9.51 11.55
N GLY A 256 -5.01 8.74 12.56
CA GLY A 256 -4.92 7.28 12.46
C GLY A 256 -3.77 6.76 11.59
N TRP A 257 -2.77 7.60 11.28
CA TRP A 257 -1.58 7.23 10.53
C TRP A 257 -0.39 7.01 11.46
N SER A 258 0.30 5.90 11.27
CA SER A 258 1.54 5.57 11.98
C SER A 258 2.75 5.90 11.11
N VAL A 259 3.77 6.52 11.72
CA VAL A 259 4.96 6.98 11.02
C VAL A 259 6.20 6.34 11.60
N TYR A 260 6.93 5.61 10.76
CA TYR A 260 8.27 5.11 11.06
C TYR A 260 9.29 5.94 10.30
N ARG A 261 10.28 6.48 11.01
CA ARG A 261 11.39 7.20 10.41
C ARG A 261 12.65 6.37 10.51
N ARG A 262 13.37 6.27 9.40
CA ARG A 262 14.73 5.79 9.36
C ARG A 262 15.61 6.98 9.04
N SER A 263 16.39 7.49 10.02
CA SER A 263 17.44 8.43 9.70
C SER A 263 18.44 7.77 8.76
N ALA A 264 18.99 8.51 7.81
CA ALA A 264 20.23 8.09 7.20
C ALA A 264 21.18 7.83 8.38
N ALA A 265 21.54 6.57 8.63
CA ALA A 265 22.49 6.27 9.66
C ALA A 265 23.66 7.20 9.40
N ALA A 266 24.04 7.98 10.41
CA ALA A 266 25.31 8.69 10.37
C ALA A 266 26.31 7.63 9.92
N ALA A 267 26.98 7.87 8.81
CA ALA A 267 28.07 7.00 8.37
C ALA A 267 29.00 6.86 9.56
N PRO A 268 29.41 5.65 9.92
CA PRO A 268 30.38 5.46 10.98
C PRO A 268 31.64 6.22 10.70
#